data_b3a47dc21cbcf6672874c3f5f0cd40f1
#
_entry.id   b3a47dc21cbcf6672874c3f5f0cd40f1
#
_cell.length_a   1.000
_cell.length_b   1.000
_cell.length_c   1.000
_cell.angle_alpha   90.00
_cell.angle_beta   90.00
_cell.angle_gamma   90.00
#
_symmetry.space_group_name_H-M   'P 1'
#
loop_
_entity.id
_entity.type
_entity.pdbx_description
1 polymer ?
#
loop_
_entity_poly.entity_id
_entity_poly.type
_entity_poly.pdbx_seq_one_letter_code
_entity_poly.pdbx_strand_id
1 'polypeptide(L)'
;MATPVKIIVGDVLVEAEFFDTVCAKEVVDVLPVETRPHVWGDEFYFEIPVTCPLDETATSRLTVGDIGYWPPGSALALFFGPTPLSRGPEPVPASEVNLIGRIKSDPAALRRAKGAARIRIERRELQ
;
A
#
# COMPACT_ATOMS: atom_id res chain seq x y z
N MET A 1 0.08 18.17 -2.64
CA MET A 1 -1.11 17.78 -1.88
C MET A 1 -1.32 16.28 -1.97
N ALA A 2 -1.77 15.67 -0.90
CA ALA A 2 -2.08 14.24 -0.93
C ALA A 2 -3.39 13.98 -1.67
N THR A 3 -3.48 12.82 -2.31
CA THR A 3 -4.67 12.40 -3.04
C THR A 3 -5.44 11.39 -2.21
N PRO A 4 -6.67 11.69 -1.81
CA PRO A 4 -7.47 10.73 -1.05
C PRO A 4 -7.93 9.59 -1.96
N VAL A 5 -7.86 8.37 -1.42
CA VAL A 5 -8.28 7.16 -2.11
C VAL A 5 -9.05 6.27 -1.15
N LYS A 6 -9.79 5.33 -1.71
CA LYS A 6 -10.36 4.24 -0.92
C LYS A 6 -9.81 2.92 -1.43
N ILE A 7 -9.58 2.02 -0.47
CA ILE A 7 -9.03 0.70 -0.73
C ILE A 7 -10.06 -0.32 -0.28
N ILE A 8 -10.46 -1.19 -1.18
CA ILE A 8 -11.47 -2.21 -0.93
C ILE A 8 -10.80 -3.56 -1.11
N VAL A 9 -10.74 -4.36 -0.04
CA VAL A 9 -10.16 -5.69 -0.08
C VAL A 9 -11.24 -6.67 0.37
N GLY A 10 -11.77 -7.44 -0.58
CA GLY A 10 -12.95 -8.24 -0.31
C GLY A 10 -14.10 -7.31 0.08
N ASP A 11 -14.65 -7.49 1.27
CA ASP A 11 -15.71 -6.62 1.79
C ASP A 11 -15.22 -5.65 2.87
N VAL A 12 -13.88 -5.47 2.98
CA VAL A 12 -13.29 -4.50 3.91
C VAL A 12 -12.92 -3.24 3.15
N LEU A 13 -13.37 -2.10 3.64
CA LEU A 13 -13.08 -0.79 3.07
C LEU A 13 -12.23 0.01 4.04
N VAL A 14 -11.11 0.56 3.56
CA VAL A 14 -10.31 1.51 4.33
C VAL A 14 -10.09 2.77 3.50
N GLU A 15 -9.91 3.90 4.18
CA GLU A 15 -9.56 5.17 3.56
C GLU A 15 -8.06 5.37 3.67
N ALA A 16 -7.48 5.97 2.63
CA ALA A 16 -6.04 6.20 2.56
C ALA A 16 -5.76 7.45 1.73
N GLU A 17 -4.49 7.81 1.68
CA GLU A 17 -4.05 8.90 0.81
C GLU A 17 -2.71 8.54 0.21
N PHE A 18 -2.47 8.99 -1.02
CA PHE A 18 -1.15 8.96 -1.63
C PHE A 18 -0.53 10.34 -1.53
N PHE A 19 0.77 10.37 -1.19
CA PHE A 19 1.50 11.62 -1.02
C PHE A 19 1.77 12.31 -2.36
N ASP A 20 2.35 13.51 -2.28
CA ASP A 20 2.62 14.33 -3.46
C ASP A 20 4.07 14.14 -3.93
N THR A 21 4.50 12.89 -4.04
CA THR A 21 5.83 12.53 -4.56
C THR A 21 5.71 12.07 -6.00
N VAL A 22 6.84 12.02 -6.70
CA VAL A 22 6.82 11.62 -8.12
C VAL A 22 6.26 10.20 -8.27
N CYS A 23 6.77 9.26 -7.48
CA CYS A 23 6.30 7.87 -7.57
C CYS A 23 4.82 7.75 -7.19
N ALA A 24 4.40 8.44 -6.13
CA ALA A 24 3.00 8.42 -5.72
C ALA A 24 2.08 8.97 -6.81
N LYS A 25 2.49 10.04 -7.49
CA LYS A 25 1.69 10.61 -8.58
C LYS A 25 1.53 9.64 -9.73
N GLU A 26 2.58 8.88 -10.06
CA GLU A 26 2.49 7.87 -11.11
C GLU A 26 1.50 6.77 -10.75
N VAL A 27 1.44 6.39 -9.47
CA VAL A 27 0.44 5.42 -9.00
C VAL A 27 -0.96 6.00 -9.11
N VAL A 28 -1.14 7.25 -8.69
CA VAL A 28 -2.45 7.92 -8.79
C VAL A 28 -2.93 7.96 -10.25
N ASP A 29 -2.01 8.18 -11.19
CA ASP A 29 -2.35 8.30 -12.61
C ASP A 29 -2.91 7.01 -13.21
N VAL A 30 -2.62 5.85 -12.62
CA VAL A 30 -3.13 4.56 -13.14
C VAL A 30 -4.36 4.07 -12.39
N LEU A 31 -4.85 4.82 -11.40
CA LEU A 31 -6.06 4.44 -10.69
C LEU A 31 -7.30 4.57 -11.58
N PRO A 32 -8.29 3.70 -11.46
CA PRO A 32 -8.39 2.64 -10.46
C PRO A 32 -7.54 1.43 -10.81
N VAL A 33 -7.08 0.74 -9.79
CA VAL A 33 -6.37 -0.54 -9.92
C VAL A 33 -7.21 -1.61 -9.26
N GLU A 34 -7.40 -2.72 -9.93
CA GLU A 34 -8.11 -3.86 -9.37
C GLU A 34 -7.36 -5.11 -9.74
N THR A 35 -7.01 -5.92 -8.74
CA THR A 35 -6.20 -7.11 -8.97
C THR A 35 -6.34 -8.07 -7.80
N ARG A 36 -5.54 -9.14 -7.80
CA ARG A 36 -5.51 -10.11 -6.72
C ARG A 36 -4.37 -9.76 -5.77
N PRO A 37 -4.65 -9.55 -4.48
CA PRO A 37 -3.58 -9.28 -3.53
C PRO A 37 -2.85 -10.56 -3.14
N HIS A 38 -1.55 -10.43 -2.90
CA HIS A 38 -0.75 -11.46 -2.25
C HIS A 38 -0.57 -11.08 -0.79
N VAL A 39 -0.43 -12.08 0.08
CA VAL A 39 -0.30 -11.87 1.52
C VAL A 39 1.10 -12.29 1.97
N TRP A 40 1.73 -11.44 2.78
CA TRP A 40 3.03 -11.73 3.37
C TRP A 40 3.03 -11.20 4.81
N GLY A 41 2.63 -12.06 5.77
CA GLY A 41 2.36 -11.60 7.12
C GLY A 41 1.19 -10.62 7.11
N ASP A 42 1.34 -9.49 7.77
CA ASP A 42 0.34 -8.43 7.75
C ASP A 42 0.66 -7.39 6.70
N GLU A 43 0.90 -7.86 5.48
CA GLU A 43 1.14 -7.03 4.30
C GLU A 43 0.36 -7.61 3.13
N PHE A 44 -0.30 -6.73 2.36
CA PHE A 44 -0.77 -7.07 1.02
C PHE A 44 0.17 -6.44 0.01
N TYR A 45 0.57 -7.21 -1.02
CA TYR A 45 1.32 -6.64 -2.13
C TYR A 45 0.76 -7.16 -3.45
N PHE A 46 0.92 -6.36 -4.50
CA PHE A 46 0.38 -6.71 -5.82
C PHE A 46 1.02 -5.83 -6.87
N GLU A 47 1.25 -6.42 -8.05
CA GLU A 47 1.86 -5.71 -9.16
C GLU A 47 0.91 -4.67 -9.74
N ILE A 48 1.47 -3.53 -10.15
CA ILE A 48 0.73 -2.46 -10.83
C ILE A 48 1.53 -2.02 -12.06
N PRO A 49 0.87 -1.36 -13.05
CA PRO A 49 1.57 -0.96 -14.27
C PRO A 49 2.33 0.37 -14.08
N VAL A 50 3.20 0.41 -13.09
CA VAL A 50 4.04 1.58 -12.77
C VAL A 50 5.44 1.08 -12.50
N THR A 51 6.43 1.71 -13.10
CA THR A 51 7.84 1.41 -12.88
C THR A 51 8.54 2.65 -12.36
N CYS A 52 8.99 2.61 -11.12
CA CYS A 52 9.74 3.69 -10.48
C CYS A 52 11.01 3.12 -9.87
N PRO A 53 12.13 3.84 -9.96
CA PRO A 53 13.30 3.46 -9.16
C PRO A 53 13.12 3.89 -7.71
N LEU A 54 13.96 3.38 -6.82
CA LEU A 54 14.03 3.94 -5.47
C LEU A 54 14.42 5.41 -5.56
N ASP A 55 13.78 6.22 -4.74
CA ASP A 55 14.01 7.66 -4.72
C ASP A 55 14.32 8.12 -3.29
N GLU A 56 14.26 9.43 -3.04
CA GLU A 56 14.57 10.01 -1.72
C GLU A 56 13.59 9.60 -0.64
N THR A 57 12.45 9.01 -1.01
CA THR A 57 11.48 8.49 -0.03
C THR A 57 11.75 7.04 0.36
N ALA A 58 12.79 6.42 -0.21
CA ALA A 58 13.10 5.01 0.05
C ALA A 58 13.42 4.78 1.50
N THR A 59 12.83 3.74 2.08
CA THR A 59 13.02 3.42 3.49
C THR A 59 12.71 1.95 3.75
N SER A 60 13.35 1.41 4.80
CA SER A 60 12.98 0.13 5.38
C SER A 60 12.36 0.31 6.76
N ARG A 61 12.21 1.56 7.22
CA ARG A 61 11.59 1.87 8.51
C ARG A 61 10.16 2.31 8.28
N LEU A 62 9.24 1.39 8.55
CA LEU A 62 7.83 1.60 8.29
C LEU A 62 7.05 1.54 9.58
N THR A 63 5.89 2.18 9.58
CA THR A 63 4.92 2.08 10.66
C THR A 63 3.64 1.45 10.11
N VAL A 64 2.81 0.94 11.02
CA VAL A 64 1.54 0.33 10.62
C VAL A 64 0.68 1.39 9.93
N GLY A 65 0.17 1.03 8.75
CA GLY A 65 -0.61 1.93 7.91
C GLY A 65 0.16 2.53 6.74
N ASP A 66 1.47 2.35 6.68
CA ASP A 66 2.25 2.88 5.56
C ASP A 66 1.96 2.13 4.28
N ILE A 67 2.01 2.86 3.16
CA ILE A 67 1.87 2.31 1.82
C ILE A 67 3.17 2.57 1.08
N GLY A 68 3.78 1.50 0.57
CA GLY A 68 5.03 1.56 -0.15
C GLY A 68 4.91 1.14 -1.60
N TYR A 69 5.88 1.56 -2.40
CA TYR A 69 6.09 1.02 -3.75
C TYR A 69 7.40 0.25 -3.74
N TRP A 70 7.33 -1.02 -4.12
CA TRP A 70 8.46 -1.95 -4.09
C TRP A 70 8.96 -2.19 -5.52
N PRO A 71 10.11 -1.57 -5.92
CA PRO A 71 10.55 -1.62 -7.33
C PRO A 71 10.83 -3.02 -7.87
N PRO A 72 11.42 -3.97 -7.09
CA PRO A 72 11.72 -5.28 -7.67
C PRO A 72 10.51 -6.00 -8.24
N GLY A 73 9.32 -5.77 -7.69
CA GLY A 73 8.10 -6.40 -8.17
C GLY A 73 7.17 -5.45 -8.89
N SER A 74 7.56 -4.18 -9.08
CA SER A 74 6.67 -3.12 -9.57
C SER A 74 5.36 -3.16 -8.80
N ALA A 75 5.45 -3.25 -7.47
CA ALA A 75 4.31 -3.60 -6.62
C ALA A 75 3.98 -2.53 -5.61
N LEU A 76 2.69 -2.36 -5.35
CA LEU A 76 2.24 -1.65 -4.16
C LEU A 76 2.29 -2.62 -2.98
N ALA A 77 2.56 -2.06 -1.80
CA ALA A 77 2.57 -2.82 -0.55
C ALA A 77 1.82 -2.02 0.51
N LEU A 78 0.82 -2.67 1.12
CA LEU A 78 0.04 -2.10 2.21
C LEU A 78 0.45 -2.80 3.49
N PHE A 79 1.00 -2.06 4.45
CA PHE A 79 1.52 -2.63 5.69
C PHE A 79 0.54 -2.37 6.83
N PHE A 80 -0.12 -3.42 7.29
CA PHE A 80 -1.14 -3.27 8.34
C PHE A 80 -0.76 -3.99 9.65
N GLY A 81 0.48 -4.45 9.76
CA GLY A 81 1.01 -5.10 10.96
C GLY A 81 2.38 -5.70 10.69
N PRO A 82 2.87 -6.58 11.56
CA PRO A 82 4.19 -7.17 11.37
C PRO A 82 4.23 -8.13 10.17
N THR A 83 5.39 -8.16 9.51
CA THR A 83 5.70 -9.10 8.42
C THR A 83 6.56 -10.23 8.99
N PRO A 84 6.85 -11.28 8.18
CA PRO A 84 7.73 -12.36 8.66
C PRO A 84 9.12 -11.90 9.07
N LEU A 85 9.59 -10.72 8.61
CA LEU A 85 10.89 -10.18 9.00
C LEU A 85 10.82 -9.30 10.23
N SER A 86 9.62 -9.01 10.75
CA SER A 86 9.45 -8.11 11.89
C SER A 86 9.94 -8.76 13.17
N ARG A 87 10.52 -7.93 14.05
CA ARG A 87 10.95 -8.34 15.38
C ARG A 87 10.06 -7.79 16.48
N GLY A 88 9.03 -7.04 16.10
CA GLY A 88 8.07 -6.42 17.00
C GLY A 88 6.84 -6.07 16.21
N PRO A 89 6.05 -5.09 16.67
CA PRO A 89 4.79 -4.76 16.02
C PRO A 89 4.94 -3.99 14.71
N GLU A 90 6.13 -3.43 14.44
CA GLU A 90 6.33 -2.62 13.23
C GLU A 90 6.61 -3.49 12.02
N PRO A 91 6.05 -3.15 10.86
CA PRO A 91 6.31 -3.92 9.64
C PRO A 91 7.72 -3.70 9.12
N VAL A 92 8.34 -4.79 8.63
CA VAL A 92 9.65 -4.74 7.99
C VAL A 92 9.48 -5.24 6.56
N PRO A 93 9.81 -4.42 5.55
CA PRO A 93 9.65 -4.84 4.15
C PRO A 93 10.74 -5.84 3.74
N ALA A 94 10.50 -6.57 2.65
CA ALA A 94 11.49 -7.50 2.10
C ALA A 94 12.77 -6.76 1.71
N SER A 95 12.65 -5.55 1.20
CA SER A 95 13.73 -4.62 0.92
C SER A 95 13.14 -3.23 0.89
N GLU A 96 13.96 -2.19 0.71
CA GLU A 96 13.48 -0.81 0.76
C GLU A 96 12.33 -0.57 -0.22
N VAL A 97 11.40 0.27 0.20
CA VAL A 97 10.27 0.72 -0.62
C VAL A 97 10.27 2.24 -0.65
N ASN A 98 9.73 2.81 -1.73
CA ASN A 98 9.40 4.23 -1.72
C ASN A 98 8.15 4.41 -0.85
N LEU A 99 8.21 5.32 0.11
CA LEU A 99 7.05 5.61 0.95
C LEU A 99 6.14 6.55 0.18
N ILE A 100 4.98 6.06 -0.24
CA ILE A 100 4.13 6.82 -1.18
C ILE A 100 2.75 7.14 -0.63
N GLY A 101 2.37 6.60 0.51
CA GLY A 101 1.04 6.87 1.04
C GLY A 101 0.84 6.34 2.44
N ARG A 102 -0.39 6.48 2.91
CA ARG A 102 -0.74 6.08 4.27
C ARG A 102 -2.22 5.76 4.38
N ILE A 103 -2.54 4.69 5.10
CA ILE A 103 -3.92 4.35 5.45
C ILE A 103 -4.36 5.30 6.55
N LYS A 104 -5.53 5.93 6.39
CA LYS A 104 -6.04 6.95 7.29
C LYS A 104 -7.07 6.40 8.29
N SER A 105 -7.76 5.32 7.94
CA SER A 105 -8.65 4.66 8.88
C SER A 105 -7.88 3.54 9.59
N ASP A 106 -8.57 2.65 10.32
CA ASP A 106 -7.89 1.62 11.12
C ASP A 106 -7.23 0.57 10.22
N PRO A 107 -5.90 0.52 10.14
CA PRO A 107 -5.23 -0.47 9.28
C PRO A 107 -5.48 -1.91 9.74
N ALA A 108 -5.74 -2.14 11.02
CA ALA A 108 -5.95 -3.49 11.54
C ALA A 108 -7.19 -4.15 10.94
N ALA A 109 -8.11 -3.35 10.40
CA ALA A 109 -9.30 -3.89 9.72
C ALA A 109 -8.91 -4.78 8.54
N LEU A 110 -7.75 -4.56 7.94
CA LEU A 110 -7.30 -5.35 6.79
C LEU A 110 -6.95 -6.79 7.16
N ARG A 111 -6.75 -7.09 8.44
CA ARG A 111 -6.51 -8.49 8.87
C ARG A 111 -7.68 -9.40 8.52
N ARG A 112 -8.90 -8.86 8.53
CA ARG A 112 -10.09 -9.63 8.18
C ARG A 112 -10.19 -9.91 6.69
N ALA A 113 -9.37 -9.24 5.90
CA ALA A 113 -9.40 -9.37 4.44
C ALA A 113 -8.34 -10.33 3.90
N LYS A 114 -7.54 -10.95 4.77
CA LYS A 114 -6.57 -11.95 4.31
C LYS A 114 -7.31 -13.09 3.63
N GLY A 115 -6.83 -13.47 2.44
CA GLY A 115 -7.50 -14.48 1.64
C GLY A 115 -8.52 -13.93 0.66
N ALA A 116 -8.78 -12.62 0.67
CA ALA A 116 -9.67 -12.01 -0.30
C ALA A 116 -9.13 -12.20 -1.72
N ALA A 117 -10.02 -12.41 -2.68
CA ALA A 117 -9.63 -12.65 -4.07
C ALA A 117 -9.35 -11.36 -4.82
N ARG A 118 -9.79 -10.21 -4.31
CA ARG A 118 -9.71 -8.95 -5.02
C ARG A 118 -9.33 -7.80 -4.10
N ILE A 119 -8.48 -6.91 -4.63
CA ILE A 119 -8.24 -5.60 -4.05
C ILE A 119 -8.50 -4.56 -5.12
N ARG A 120 -9.16 -3.46 -4.75
CA ARG A 120 -9.42 -2.34 -5.63
C ARG A 120 -9.01 -1.06 -4.93
N ILE A 121 -8.25 -0.23 -5.63
CA ILE A 121 -7.88 1.10 -5.14
C ILE A 121 -8.40 2.11 -6.14
N GLU A 122 -9.15 3.08 -5.66
CA GLU A 122 -9.71 4.11 -6.53
C GLU A 122 -9.67 5.46 -5.84
N ARG A 123 -9.68 6.52 -6.65
CA ARG A 123 -9.73 7.87 -6.10
C ARG A 123 -11.03 8.05 -5.34
N ARG A 124 -10.93 8.72 -4.20
CA ARG A 124 -12.10 9.10 -3.43
C ARG A 124 -12.57 10.46 -3.94
N GLU A 125 -13.81 10.51 -4.38
CA GLU A 125 -14.36 11.77 -4.84
C GLU A 125 -14.64 12.67 -3.66
N LEU A 126 -14.18 13.92 -3.76
CA LEU A 126 -14.47 14.96 -2.78
C LEU A 126 -15.58 15.83 -3.30
N GLN A 127 -16.53 16.13 -2.44
CA GLN A 127 -17.65 16.98 -2.78
C GLN A 127 -17.67 18.22 -1.93
#